data_0508e01b2305530cc2d1f8eae470cd66
#
_entry.id   0508e01b2305530cc2d1f8eae470cd66
#
_cell.length_a   1.000
_cell.length_b   1.000
_cell.length_c   1.000
_cell.angle_alpha   90.00
_cell.angle_beta   90.00
_cell.angle_gamma   90.00
#
_symmetry.space_group_name_H-M   'P 1'
#
loop_
_entity.id
_entity.type
_entity.pdbx_description
1 polymer ?
#
loop_
_entity_poly.entity_id
_entity_poly.type
_entity_poly.pdbx_seq_one_letter_code
_entity_poly.pdbx_strand_id
1 'polypeptide(L)'
;MTIDLAFIWAGIIAFAVLAYVVMDGFDLGIGILFPFYKAEADRDRMMNSVAPVWDGNETWLVLGGGGLLAVFPLAYAVIMPALYAPIIIMLLALVFRGVAFEFRWRTRRGKFLWDWSFALGSLAATFAQGMALGTIVQGIPVADRAYAGGWWNWLTLFSLFCGVALVVGYALLGAGWLILKTEGALQDRSYRFAMILGPATLILIGLVSLWTPFLEPLYMERWFTWPRMLYTVPVPLLVAAAAYLLIKGLIQRRERTPFLASLALFVLSFIGIGISFYPYIVPPTLTISDAAAPDESLGFLLIGAVVLVPIILVYTGYAYWVFRGKVGSEGYH
;
A
#
# COMPACT_ATOMS: atom_id res chain seq x y z
N MET A 1 -4.73 -34.36 5.60
CA MET A 1 -4.74 -32.89 5.79
C MET A 1 -5.85 -32.36 4.90
N THR A 2 -6.96 -31.94 5.49
CA THR A 2 -7.97 -31.18 4.75
C THR A 2 -7.39 -29.81 4.45
N ILE A 3 -7.35 -29.42 3.18
CA ILE A 3 -6.88 -28.10 2.77
C ILE A 3 -7.91 -27.09 3.29
N ASP A 4 -7.46 -26.15 4.14
CA ASP A 4 -8.32 -25.09 4.65
C ASP A 4 -8.45 -23.99 3.59
N LEU A 5 -9.57 -23.97 2.88
CA LEU A 5 -9.84 -23.02 1.79
C LEU A 5 -9.92 -21.57 2.30
N ALA A 6 -10.40 -21.36 3.52
CA ALA A 6 -10.48 -20.02 4.10
C ALA A 6 -9.09 -19.40 4.29
N PHE A 7 -8.10 -20.17 4.77
CA PHE A 7 -6.72 -19.68 4.90
C PHE A 7 -6.03 -19.47 3.57
N ILE A 8 -6.29 -20.31 2.55
CA ILE A 8 -5.76 -20.07 1.20
C ILE A 8 -6.27 -18.73 0.68
N TRP A 9 -7.56 -18.48 0.80
CA TRP A 9 -8.16 -17.24 0.35
C TRP A 9 -7.70 -16.02 1.16
N ALA A 10 -7.51 -16.15 2.46
CA ALA A 10 -6.91 -15.10 3.28
C ALA A 10 -5.52 -14.74 2.76
N GLY A 11 -4.71 -15.73 2.38
CA GLY A 11 -3.42 -15.53 1.73
C GLY A 11 -3.51 -14.82 0.38
N ILE A 12 -4.46 -15.20 -0.47
CA ILE A 12 -4.68 -14.57 -1.80
C ILE A 12 -5.10 -13.10 -1.63
N ILE A 13 -6.04 -12.80 -0.72
CA ILE A 13 -6.48 -11.41 -0.44
C ILE A 13 -5.34 -10.59 0.16
N ALA A 14 -4.61 -11.14 1.14
CA ALA A 14 -3.44 -10.47 1.72
C ALA A 14 -2.37 -10.19 0.66
N PHE A 15 -2.11 -11.13 -0.26
CA PHE A 15 -1.21 -10.92 -1.39
C PHE A 15 -1.71 -9.82 -2.33
N ALA A 16 -3.01 -9.77 -2.66
CA ALA A 16 -3.58 -8.72 -3.51
C ALA A 16 -3.43 -7.34 -2.88
N VAL A 17 -3.71 -7.21 -1.57
CA VAL A 17 -3.51 -5.96 -0.82
C VAL A 17 -2.03 -5.58 -0.77
N LEU A 18 -1.12 -6.52 -0.52
CA LEU A 18 0.32 -6.28 -0.55
C LEU A 18 0.79 -5.82 -1.94
N ALA A 19 0.36 -6.51 -3.01
CA ALA A 19 0.67 -6.14 -4.38
C ALA A 19 0.22 -4.71 -4.69
N TYR A 20 -1.01 -4.34 -4.30
CA TYR A 20 -1.51 -2.98 -4.40
C TYR A 20 -0.61 -1.98 -3.66
N VAL A 21 -0.30 -2.24 -2.39
CA VAL A 21 0.52 -1.34 -1.55
C VAL A 21 1.91 -1.10 -2.14
N VAL A 22 2.57 -2.14 -2.66
CA VAL A 22 3.94 -2.00 -3.17
C VAL A 22 3.98 -1.48 -4.60
N MET A 23 2.96 -1.74 -5.42
CA MET A 23 2.94 -1.35 -6.82
C MET A 23 2.29 0.03 -7.01
N ASP A 24 1.08 0.25 -6.51
CA ASP A 24 0.45 1.57 -6.60
C ASP A 24 1.05 2.59 -5.60
N GLY A 25 1.72 2.10 -4.55
CA GLY A 25 2.36 2.95 -3.54
C GLY A 25 3.43 3.88 -4.11
N PHE A 26 4.28 3.45 -5.04
CA PHE A 26 5.24 4.36 -5.67
C PHE A 26 4.58 5.29 -6.69
N ASP A 27 3.51 4.87 -7.36
CA ASP A 27 2.73 5.69 -8.27
C ASP A 27 2.07 6.87 -7.51
N LEU A 28 1.40 6.56 -6.40
CA LEU A 28 0.85 7.56 -5.48
C LEU A 28 1.95 8.45 -4.89
N GLY A 29 3.10 7.86 -4.58
CA GLY A 29 4.28 8.58 -4.07
C GLY A 29 4.79 9.62 -5.06
N ILE A 30 4.78 9.34 -6.36
CA ILE A 30 5.11 10.30 -7.41
C ILE A 30 4.11 11.46 -7.42
N GLY A 31 2.82 11.16 -7.30
CA GLY A 31 1.79 12.20 -7.20
C GLY A 31 1.97 13.11 -5.99
N ILE A 32 2.30 12.56 -4.83
CA ILE A 32 2.59 13.33 -3.61
C ILE A 32 3.81 14.25 -3.82
N LEU A 33 4.84 13.78 -4.52
CA LEU A 33 6.04 14.57 -4.80
C LEU A 33 5.86 15.60 -5.92
N PHE A 34 4.85 15.45 -6.76
CA PHE A 34 4.65 16.22 -7.98
C PHE A 34 4.68 17.75 -7.81
N PRO A 35 4.03 18.35 -6.79
CA PRO A 35 4.04 19.80 -6.60
C PRO A 35 5.43 20.37 -6.28
N PHE A 36 6.32 19.53 -5.76
CA PHE A 36 7.67 19.97 -5.40
C PHE A 36 8.62 20.08 -6.59
N TYR A 37 8.23 19.63 -7.79
CA TYR A 37 8.98 19.78 -9.03
C TYR A 37 8.37 20.91 -9.88
N LYS A 38 9.14 21.97 -10.12
CA LYS A 38 8.61 23.20 -10.77
C LYS A 38 8.68 23.15 -12.29
N ALA A 39 9.68 22.48 -12.86
CA ALA A 39 9.85 22.39 -14.30
C ALA A 39 8.80 21.45 -14.91
N GLU A 40 8.10 21.92 -15.95
CA GLU A 40 7.09 21.14 -16.64
C GLU A 40 7.68 19.85 -17.24
N ALA A 41 8.86 19.93 -17.84
CA ALA A 41 9.56 18.78 -18.38
C ALA A 41 9.89 17.71 -17.31
N ASP A 42 10.17 18.10 -16.07
CA ASP A 42 10.37 17.14 -14.97
C ASP A 42 9.05 16.46 -14.60
N ARG A 43 7.97 17.23 -14.50
CA ARG A 43 6.62 16.70 -14.24
C ARG A 43 6.16 15.74 -15.33
N ASP A 44 6.45 16.05 -16.60
CA ASP A 44 6.15 15.18 -17.72
C ASP A 44 6.91 13.84 -17.61
N ARG A 45 8.21 13.88 -17.30
CA ARG A 45 9.00 12.66 -17.05
C ARG A 45 8.50 11.84 -15.84
N MET A 46 8.08 12.51 -14.76
CA MET A 46 7.51 11.86 -13.59
C MET A 46 6.26 11.06 -13.96
N MET A 47 5.28 11.68 -14.65
CA MET A 47 4.07 10.98 -15.08
C MET A 47 4.38 9.86 -16.08
N ASN A 48 5.25 10.11 -17.07
CA ASN A 48 5.66 9.11 -18.05
C ASN A 48 6.33 7.88 -17.41
N SER A 49 6.96 8.05 -16.25
CA SER A 49 7.63 6.93 -15.56
C SER A 49 6.65 5.88 -15.04
N VAL A 50 5.39 6.24 -14.83
CA VAL A 50 4.33 5.36 -14.29
C VAL A 50 3.16 5.16 -15.25
N ALA A 51 3.01 6.02 -16.26
CA ALA A 51 1.93 5.93 -17.25
C ALA A 51 1.71 4.54 -17.86
N PRO A 52 2.76 3.73 -18.13
CA PRO A 52 2.56 2.38 -18.69
C PRO A 52 2.03 1.34 -17.69
N VAL A 53 2.04 1.59 -16.40
CA VAL A 53 1.82 0.56 -15.37
C VAL A 53 0.76 0.92 -14.32
N TRP A 54 0.42 2.19 -14.14
CA TRP A 54 -0.44 2.67 -13.05
C TRP A 54 -1.82 1.98 -12.99
N ASP A 55 -2.48 1.79 -14.13
CA ASP A 55 -3.80 1.17 -14.20
C ASP A 55 -3.74 -0.31 -13.80
N GLY A 56 -2.71 -1.03 -14.27
CA GLY A 56 -2.44 -2.40 -13.86
C GLY A 56 -2.11 -2.53 -12.37
N ASN A 57 -1.43 -1.55 -11.79
CA ASN A 57 -1.11 -1.53 -10.37
C ASN A 57 -2.37 -1.32 -9.51
N GLU A 58 -3.28 -0.42 -9.94
CA GLU A 58 -4.53 -0.14 -9.25
C GLU A 58 -5.51 -1.32 -9.29
N THR A 59 -5.41 -2.21 -10.29
CA THR A 59 -6.26 -3.40 -10.44
C THR A 59 -6.17 -4.34 -9.22
N TRP A 60 -5.05 -4.40 -8.52
CA TRP A 60 -4.90 -5.21 -7.30
C TRP A 60 -5.82 -4.77 -6.16
N LEU A 61 -6.18 -3.47 -6.10
CA LEU A 61 -7.19 -2.97 -5.15
C LEU A 61 -8.57 -3.60 -5.42
N VAL A 62 -8.92 -3.73 -6.70
CA VAL A 62 -10.21 -4.33 -7.10
C VAL A 62 -10.26 -5.80 -6.70
N LEU A 63 -9.15 -6.55 -6.90
CA LEU A 63 -9.06 -7.94 -6.46
C LEU A 63 -9.15 -8.04 -4.93
N GLY A 64 -8.49 -7.15 -4.19
CA GLY A 64 -8.56 -7.11 -2.72
C GLY A 64 -9.97 -6.84 -2.21
N GLY A 65 -10.63 -5.78 -2.70
CA GLY A 65 -11.97 -5.39 -2.26
C GLY A 65 -13.07 -6.33 -2.75
N GLY A 66 -13.09 -6.66 -4.03
CA GLY A 66 -14.06 -7.59 -4.64
C GLY A 66 -13.89 -9.02 -4.12
N GLY A 67 -12.63 -9.46 -3.96
CA GLY A 67 -12.31 -10.74 -3.36
C GLY A 67 -12.76 -10.82 -1.89
N LEU A 68 -12.54 -9.76 -1.10
CA LEU A 68 -13.03 -9.70 0.28
C LEU A 68 -14.55 -9.88 0.35
N LEU A 69 -15.30 -9.22 -0.53
CA LEU A 69 -16.76 -9.39 -0.60
C LEU A 69 -17.17 -10.82 -0.94
N ALA A 70 -16.52 -11.44 -1.92
CA ALA A 70 -16.89 -12.74 -2.43
C ALA A 70 -16.51 -13.89 -1.48
N VAL A 71 -15.38 -13.78 -0.79
CA VAL A 71 -14.76 -14.85 0.00
C VAL A 71 -15.01 -14.69 1.49
N PHE A 72 -15.01 -13.44 1.99
CA PHE A 72 -15.22 -13.10 3.40
C PHE A 72 -16.37 -12.09 3.56
N PRO A 73 -17.61 -12.47 3.18
CA PRO A 73 -18.74 -11.53 3.14
C PRO A 73 -19.04 -10.91 4.50
N LEU A 74 -18.83 -11.65 5.60
CA LEU A 74 -19.01 -11.12 6.95
C LEU A 74 -17.96 -10.09 7.30
N ALA A 75 -16.68 -10.32 6.97
CA ALA A 75 -15.64 -9.34 7.18
C ALA A 75 -15.89 -8.06 6.36
N TYR A 76 -16.34 -8.22 5.11
CA TYR A 76 -16.75 -7.09 4.26
C TYR A 76 -17.89 -6.29 4.90
N ALA A 77 -18.93 -6.97 5.39
CA ALA A 77 -20.09 -6.34 6.03
C ALA A 77 -19.74 -5.59 7.33
N VAL A 78 -18.63 -5.95 8.00
CA VAL A 78 -18.13 -5.26 9.20
C VAL A 78 -17.15 -4.13 8.83
N ILE A 79 -16.19 -4.39 7.94
CA ILE A 79 -15.13 -3.44 7.59
C ILE A 79 -15.69 -2.24 6.81
N MET A 80 -16.60 -2.48 5.84
CA MET A 80 -17.09 -1.41 4.99
C MET A 80 -17.86 -0.32 5.74
N PRO A 81 -18.80 -0.61 6.64
CA PRO A 81 -19.44 0.42 7.46
C PRO A 81 -18.45 1.14 8.39
N ALA A 82 -17.49 0.42 8.97
CA ALA A 82 -16.49 1.00 9.85
C ALA A 82 -15.57 2.00 9.14
N LEU A 83 -15.26 1.74 7.86
CA LEU A 83 -14.32 2.51 7.03
C LEU A 83 -15.01 3.27 5.91
N TYR A 84 -16.34 3.48 5.98
CA TYR A 84 -17.12 4.06 4.91
C TYR A 84 -16.53 5.38 4.38
N ALA A 85 -16.27 6.34 5.29
CA ALA A 85 -15.73 7.63 4.89
C ALA A 85 -14.30 7.56 4.32
N PRO A 86 -13.31 6.91 4.95
CA PRO A 86 -11.98 6.73 4.37
C PRO A 86 -12.00 6.05 3.00
N ILE A 87 -12.80 5.00 2.83
CA ILE A 87 -12.88 4.27 1.56
C ILE A 87 -13.47 5.14 0.46
N ILE A 88 -14.56 5.87 0.72
CA ILE A 88 -15.13 6.79 -0.28
C ILE A 88 -14.14 7.90 -0.65
N ILE A 89 -13.48 8.51 0.34
CA ILE A 89 -12.46 9.53 0.08
C ILE A 89 -11.34 8.94 -0.80
N MET A 90 -10.86 7.74 -0.47
CA MET A 90 -9.84 7.04 -1.24
C MET A 90 -10.28 6.83 -2.69
N LEU A 91 -11.46 6.25 -2.91
CA LEU A 91 -11.95 5.94 -4.26
C LEU A 91 -12.16 7.20 -5.10
N LEU A 92 -12.78 8.24 -4.54
CA LEU A 92 -12.94 9.52 -5.24
C LEU A 92 -11.58 10.15 -5.58
N ALA A 93 -10.63 10.10 -4.66
CA ALA A 93 -9.28 10.61 -4.88
C ALA A 93 -8.54 9.85 -5.99
N LEU A 94 -8.69 8.52 -6.06
CA LEU A 94 -8.16 7.69 -7.15
C LEU A 94 -8.80 8.02 -8.50
N VAL A 95 -10.12 8.29 -8.54
CA VAL A 95 -10.79 8.76 -9.77
C VAL A 95 -10.17 10.07 -10.26
N PHE A 96 -9.99 11.07 -9.39
CA PHE A 96 -9.37 12.35 -9.76
C PHE A 96 -7.92 12.17 -10.24
N ARG A 97 -7.15 11.29 -9.59
CA ARG A 97 -5.80 10.93 -9.99
C ARG A 97 -5.79 10.28 -11.38
N GLY A 98 -6.63 9.26 -11.60
CA GLY A 98 -6.71 8.52 -12.86
C GLY A 98 -7.10 9.42 -14.03
N VAL A 99 -8.11 10.28 -13.86
CA VAL A 99 -8.52 11.26 -14.86
C VAL A 99 -7.38 12.22 -15.22
N ALA A 100 -6.52 12.58 -14.27
CA ALA A 100 -5.38 13.47 -14.54
C ALA A 100 -4.38 12.88 -15.55
N PHE A 101 -4.17 11.55 -15.57
CA PHE A 101 -3.30 10.88 -16.55
C PHE A 101 -3.77 11.12 -17.99
N GLU A 102 -5.07 11.05 -18.24
CA GLU A 102 -5.64 11.21 -19.58
C GLU A 102 -5.78 12.67 -20.00
N PHE A 103 -6.30 13.51 -19.13
CA PHE A 103 -6.69 14.87 -19.50
C PHE A 103 -5.52 15.88 -19.47
N ARG A 104 -4.50 15.66 -18.64
CA ARG A 104 -3.35 16.57 -18.55
C ARG A 104 -2.65 16.74 -19.89
N TRP A 105 -2.49 15.67 -20.66
CA TRP A 105 -1.82 15.68 -21.97
C TRP A 105 -2.64 16.36 -23.06
N ARG A 106 -3.96 16.30 -22.96
CA ARG A 106 -4.90 16.87 -23.93
C ARG A 106 -5.26 18.32 -23.63
N THR A 107 -4.90 18.82 -22.45
CA THR A 107 -5.28 20.16 -21.99
C THR A 107 -4.18 21.17 -22.28
N ARG A 108 -4.46 22.19 -23.10
CA ARG A 108 -3.54 23.29 -23.37
C ARG A 108 -3.66 24.42 -22.35
N ARG A 109 -4.89 24.77 -21.92
CA ARG A 109 -5.14 25.81 -20.91
C ARG A 109 -5.69 25.17 -19.64
N GLY A 110 -5.16 25.56 -18.48
CA GLY A 110 -5.59 24.98 -17.20
C GLY A 110 -4.91 23.65 -16.83
N LYS A 111 -3.77 23.32 -17.44
CA LYS A 111 -2.98 22.11 -17.14
C LYS A 111 -2.66 21.98 -15.64
N PHE A 112 -2.53 23.11 -14.94
CA PHE A 112 -2.31 23.14 -13.49
C PHE A 112 -3.44 22.49 -12.67
N LEU A 113 -4.68 22.49 -13.17
CA LEU A 113 -5.80 21.80 -12.50
C LEU A 113 -5.57 20.31 -12.45
N TRP A 114 -5.06 19.74 -13.54
CA TRP A 114 -4.71 18.30 -13.61
C TRP A 114 -3.45 17.99 -12.80
N ASP A 115 -2.48 18.90 -12.74
CA ASP A 115 -1.33 18.78 -11.86
C ASP A 115 -1.76 18.67 -10.39
N TRP A 116 -2.70 19.53 -9.94
CA TRP A 116 -3.25 19.46 -8.59
C TRP A 116 -4.18 18.26 -8.39
N SER A 117 -4.97 17.88 -9.41
CA SER A 117 -5.81 16.69 -9.36
C SER A 117 -4.96 15.43 -9.15
N PHE A 118 -3.85 15.31 -9.86
CA PHE A 118 -2.90 14.22 -9.67
C PHE A 118 -2.27 14.22 -8.27
N ALA A 119 -1.79 15.38 -7.81
CA ALA A 119 -1.12 15.51 -6.54
C ALA A 119 -2.06 15.32 -5.33
N LEU A 120 -3.18 16.04 -5.30
CA LEU A 120 -4.13 15.97 -4.20
C LEU A 120 -4.90 14.64 -4.19
N GLY A 121 -5.21 14.10 -5.37
CA GLY A 121 -5.79 12.75 -5.50
C GLY A 121 -4.87 11.69 -4.91
N SER A 122 -3.58 11.71 -5.26
CA SER A 122 -2.59 10.79 -4.70
C SER A 122 -2.41 10.97 -3.18
N LEU A 123 -2.34 12.21 -2.71
CA LEU A 123 -2.21 12.52 -1.28
C LEU A 123 -3.42 12.05 -0.49
N ALA A 124 -4.64 12.38 -0.94
CA ALA A 124 -5.88 12.03 -0.25
C ALA A 124 -6.12 10.52 -0.26
N ALA A 125 -5.87 9.84 -1.39
CA ALA A 125 -5.97 8.38 -1.47
C ALA A 125 -5.01 7.70 -0.50
N THR A 126 -3.74 8.10 -0.49
CA THR A 126 -2.73 7.53 0.42
C THR A 126 -3.07 7.79 1.89
N PHE A 127 -3.47 9.01 2.22
CA PHE A 127 -3.82 9.37 3.60
C PHE A 127 -5.02 8.54 4.08
N ALA A 128 -6.07 8.41 3.26
CA ALA A 128 -7.24 7.62 3.56
C ALA A 128 -6.92 6.11 3.72
N GLN A 129 -6.01 5.57 2.90
CA GLN A 129 -5.51 4.19 3.04
C GLN A 129 -4.81 3.98 4.39
N GLY A 130 -3.94 4.90 4.78
CA GLY A 130 -3.25 4.84 6.07
C GLY A 130 -4.21 4.94 7.25
N MET A 131 -5.25 5.78 7.14
CA MET A 131 -6.31 5.87 8.15
C MET A 131 -7.12 4.58 8.25
N ALA A 132 -7.48 3.99 7.11
CA ALA A 132 -8.18 2.71 7.06
C ALA A 132 -7.35 1.60 7.74
N LEU A 133 -6.06 1.51 7.40
CA LEU A 133 -5.14 0.57 8.04
C LEU A 133 -5.07 0.79 9.56
N GLY A 134 -4.87 2.04 9.99
CA GLY A 134 -4.80 2.38 11.42
C GLY A 134 -6.07 2.01 12.17
N THR A 135 -7.23 2.19 11.57
CA THR A 135 -8.51 1.80 12.16
C THR A 135 -8.63 0.27 12.32
N ILE A 136 -8.23 -0.50 11.31
CA ILE A 136 -8.23 -1.97 11.40
C ILE A 136 -7.26 -2.46 12.48
N VAL A 137 -6.07 -1.85 12.56
CA VAL A 137 -5.05 -2.19 13.58
C VAL A 137 -5.56 -1.92 15.00
N GLN A 138 -6.33 -0.85 15.21
CA GLN A 138 -6.94 -0.55 16.52
C GLN A 138 -8.07 -1.50 16.91
N GLY A 139 -8.53 -2.33 15.98
CA GLY A 139 -9.69 -3.18 16.17
C GLY A 139 -11.01 -2.48 15.82
N ILE A 140 -11.91 -3.25 15.20
CA ILE A 140 -13.24 -2.79 14.82
C ILE A 140 -14.25 -3.44 15.77
N PRO A 141 -15.11 -2.66 16.47
CA PRO A 141 -16.12 -3.23 17.35
C PRO A 141 -17.18 -3.98 16.56
N VAL A 142 -17.39 -5.25 16.93
CA VAL A 142 -18.36 -6.17 16.30
C VAL A 142 -19.31 -6.67 17.36
N ALA A 143 -20.62 -6.59 17.11
CA ALA A 143 -21.67 -7.24 17.90
C ALA A 143 -22.71 -7.82 16.94
N ASP A 144 -23.31 -8.95 17.29
CA ASP A 144 -24.35 -9.62 16.50
C ASP A 144 -23.99 -9.78 15.01
N ARG A 145 -22.72 -10.11 14.73
CA ARG A 145 -22.16 -10.27 13.37
C ARG A 145 -22.22 -8.99 12.50
N ALA A 146 -22.26 -7.82 13.12
CA ALA A 146 -22.32 -6.52 12.43
C ALA A 146 -21.37 -5.51 13.09
N TYR A 147 -21.05 -4.44 12.37
CA TYR A 147 -20.32 -3.30 12.93
C TYR A 147 -21.14 -2.64 14.05
N ALA A 148 -20.56 -2.54 15.23
CA ALA A 148 -21.19 -1.99 16.43
C ALA A 148 -20.64 -0.62 16.86
N GLY A 149 -19.80 0.00 16.04
CA GLY A 149 -19.19 1.31 16.33
C GLY A 149 -20.01 2.49 15.84
N GLY A 150 -19.55 3.69 16.21
CA GLY A 150 -20.11 4.95 15.74
C GLY A 150 -19.51 5.41 14.41
N TRP A 151 -20.17 6.41 13.78
CA TRP A 151 -19.75 6.97 12.48
C TRP A 151 -18.32 7.52 12.47
N TRP A 152 -17.78 7.97 13.62
CA TRP A 152 -16.47 8.61 13.72
C TRP A 152 -15.37 7.72 14.31
N ASN A 153 -15.62 6.42 14.52
CA ASN A 153 -14.64 5.52 15.13
C ASN A 153 -13.35 5.34 14.29
N TRP A 154 -13.41 5.63 13.01
CA TRP A 154 -12.24 5.63 12.13
C TRP A 154 -11.33 6.87 12.32
N LEU A 155 -11.84 7.94 12.94
CA LEU A 155 -11.11 9.20 13.14
C LEU A 155 -10.46 9.23 14.51
N THR A 156 -9.33 8.57 14.66
CA THR A 156 -8.54 8.51 15.89
C THR A 156 -7.17 9.13 15.69
N LEU A 157 -6.48 9.45 16.78
CA LEU A 157 -5.12 9.96 16.70
C LEU A 157 -4.18 8.93 16.03
N PHE A 158 -4.35 7.63 16.34
CA PHE A 158 -3.53 6.58 15.75
C PHE A 158 -3.81 6.40 14.24
N SER A 159 -5.07 6.42 13.81
CA SER A 159 -5.42 6.33 12.39
C SER A 159 -4.89 7.53 11.59
N LEU A 160 -5.02 8.75 12.13
CA LEU A 160 -4.42 9.96 11.54
C LEU A 160 -2.91 9.84 11.42
N PHE A 161 -2.25 9.34 12.47
CA PHE A 161 -0.81 9.10 12.47
C PHE A 161 -0.39 8.07 11.42
N CYS A 162 -1.13 6.97 11.28
CA CYS A 162 -0.92 5.98 10.21
C CYS A 162 -1.12 6.61 8.82
N GLY A 163 -2.11 7.51 8.67
CA GLY A 163 -2.32 8.28 7.44
C GLY A 163 -1.08 9.09 7.05
N VAL A 164 -0.53 9.85 7.99
CA VAL A 164 0.71 10.64 7.78
C VAL A 164 1.89 9.71 7.48
N ALA A 165 2.04 8.61 8.24
CA ALA A 165 3.12 7.66 8.07
C ALA A 165 3.12 7.04 6.66
N LEU A 166 1.93 6.68 6.15
CA LEU A 166 1.80 6.11 4.82
C LEU A 166 2.11 7.14 3.72
N VAL A 167 1.69 8.40 3.88
CA VAL A 167 2.04 9.49 2.94
C VAL A 167 3.54 9.68 2.82
N VAL A 168 4.26 9.73 3.95
CA VAL A 168 5.72 9.85 3.96
C VAL A 168 6.39 8.61 3.35
N GLY A 169 5.89 7.42 3.67
CA GLY A 169 6.39 6.16 3.14
C GLY A 169 6.19 6.03 1.61
N TYR A 170 5.01 6.38 1.11
CA TYR A 170 4.75 6.35 -0.34
C TYR A 170 5.55 7.43 -1.08
N ALA A 171 5.72 8.61 -0.49
CA ALA A 171 6.63 9.62 -1.05
C ALA A 171 8.08 9.09 -1.16
N LEU A 172 8.55 8.30 -0.18
CA LEU A 172 9.84 7.60 -0.25
C LEU A 172 9.89 6.59 -1.40
N LEU A 173 8.84 5.76 -1.56
CA LEU A 173 8.74 4.82 -2.69
C LEU A 173 8.78 5.56 -4.03
N GLY A 174 8.03 6.66 -4.17
CA GLY A 174 8.03 7.49 -5.37
C GLY A 174 9.40 8.11 -5.65
N ALA A 175 10.09 8.63 -4.63
CA ALA A 175 11.45 9.15 -4.77
C ALA A 175 12.43 8.04 -5.21
N GLY A 176 12.33 6.85 -4.62
CA GLY A 176 13.11 5.68 -5.00
C GLY A 176 12.87 5.24 -6.44
N TRP A 177 11.62 5.24 -6.89
CA TRP A 177 11.26 4.96 -8.27
C TRP A 177 11.85 5.99 -9.25
N LEU A 178 11.74 7.28 -8.94
CA LEU A 178 12.33 8.33 -9.76
C LEU A 178 13.86 8.24 -9.82
N ILE A 179 14.54 7.86 -8.75
CA ILE A 179 15.98 7.57 -8.76
C ILE A 179 16.29 6.45 -9.76
N LEU A 180 15.47 5.40 -9.76
CA LEU A 180 15.65 4.24 -10.65
C LEU A 180 15.36 4.58 -12.11
N LYS A 181 14.34 5.41 -12.39
CA LYS A 181 13.77 5.62 -13.73
C LYS A 181 14.24 6.87 -14.44
N THR A 182 14.93 7.79 -13.75
CA THR A 182 15.32 9.08 -14.33
C THR A 182 16.83 9.33 -14.20
N GLU A 183 17.31 10.39 -14.85
CA GLU A 183 18.70 10.81 -14.86
C GLU A 183 18.82 12.34 -14.67
N GLY A 184 20.03 12.81 -14.36
CA GLY A 184 20.37 14.23 -14.26
C GLY A 184 19.68 14.93 -13.10
N ALA A 185 19.28 16.19 -13.31
CA ALA A 185 18.75 17.06 -12.25
C ALA A 185 17.51 16.49 -11.54
N LEU A 186 16.63 15.78 -12.27
CA LEU A 186 15.45 15.13 -11.72
C LEU A 186 15.84 14.02 -10.75
N GLN A 187 16.79 13.16 -11.13
CA GLN A 187 17.32 12.10 -10.28
C GLN A 187 18.00 12.68 -9.04
N ASP A 188 18.84 13.71 -9.22
CA ASP A 188 19.55 14.37 -8.10
C ASP A 188 18.59 14.97 -7.07
N ARG A 189 17.49 15.55 -7.55
CA ARG A 189 16.45 16.08 -6.67
C ARG A 189 15.72 14.96 -5.93
N SER A 190 15.46 13.84 -6.60
CA SER A 190 14.84 12.66 -6.00
C SER A 190 15.73 12.05 -4.91
N TYR A 191 17.06 12.01 -5.08
CA TYR A 191 17.99 11.63 -4.01
C TYR A 191 17.88 12.55 -2.78
N ARG A 192 17.76 13.87 -3.00
CA ARG A 192 17.60 14.82 -1.87
C ARG A 192 16.30 14.57 -1.12
N PHE A 193 15.20 14.31 -1.81
CA PHE A 193 13.95 13.92 -1.14
C PHE A 193 14.09 12.60 -0.40
N ALA A 194 14.66 11.58 -1.02
CA ALA A 194 14.83 10.27 -0.39
C ALA A 194 15.74 10.31 0.86
N MET A 195 16.74 11.19 0.88
CA MET A 195 17.60 11.40 2.06
C MET A 195 16.85 12.00 3.26
N ILE A 196 15.77 12.72 3.04
CA ILE A 196 14.89 13.26 4.10
C ILE A 196 13.79 12.24 4.44
N LEU A 197 13.12 11.72 3.40
CA LEU A 197 11.98 10.81 3.56
C LEU A 197 12.39 9.45 4.13
N GLY A 198 13.60 8.96 3.82
CA GLY A 198 14.10 7.68 4.33
C GLY A 198 14.15 7.64 5.86
N PRO A 199 14.93 8.51 6.53
CA PRO A 199 14.94 8.58 7.99
C PRO A 199 13.56 8.88 8.58
N ALA A 200 12.76 9.78 7.97
CA ALA A 200 11.41 10.09 8.42
C ALA A 200 10.51 8.84 8.40
N THR A 201 10.54 8.06 7.31
CA THR A 201 9.78 6.79 7.20
C THR A 201 10.22 5.79 8.27
N LEU A 202 11.52 5.64 8.51
CA LEU A 202 12.04 4.72 9.52
C LEU A 202 11.59 5.11 10.94
N ILE A 203 11.60 6.41 11.26
CA ILE A 203 11.07 6.93 12.53
C ILE A 203 9.59 6.62 12.66
N LEU A 204 8.80 6.88 11.61
CA LEU A 204 7.35 6.64 11.63
C LEU A 204 7.02 5.14 11.73
N ILE A 205 7.73 4.26 11.01
CA ILE A 205 7.60 2.80 11.19
C ILE A 205 7.91 2.41 12.63
N GLY A 206 8.99 2.93 13.21
CA GLY A 206 9.36 2.69 14.60
C GLY A 206 8.28 3.13 15.58
N LEU A 207 7.73 4.33 15.42
CA LEU A 207 6.67 4.87 16.28
C LEU A 207 5.37 4.07 16.17
N VAL A 208 4.92 3.72 14.95
CA VAL A 208 3.75 2.84 14.75
C VAL A 208 3.98 1.48 15.40
N SER A 209 5.17 0.88 15.18
CA SER A 209 5.50 -0.43 15.73
C SER A 209 5.58 -0.43 17.26
N LEU A 210 6.06 0.66 17.87
CA LEU A 210 6.08 0.83 19.33
C LEU A 210 4.68 1.09 19.91
N TRP A 211 3.80 1.75 19.17
CA TRP A 211 2.44 2.06 19.64
C TRP A 211 1.50 0.85 19.55
N THR A 212 1.62 0.07 18.45
CA THR A 212 0.71 -1.06 18.14
C THR A 212 0.53 -2.07 19.29
N PRO A 213 1.58 -2.53 20.03
CA PRO A 213 1.40 -3.50 21.11
C PRO A 213 0.53 -3.01 22.27
N PHE A 214 0.35 -1.68 22.41
CA PHE A 214 -0.47 -1.09 23.48
C PHE A 214 -1.94 -0.89 23.07
N LEU A 215 -2.29 -1.15 21.82
CA LEU A 215 -3.67 -1.01 21.33
C LEU A 215 -4.53 -2.20 21.75
N GLU A 216 -3.98 -3.42 21.65
CA GLU A 216 -4.68 -4.67 21.96
C GLU A 216 -3.77 -5.63 22.72
N PRO A 217 -4.23 -6.24 23.83
CA PRO A 217 -3.43 -7.23 24.59
C PRO A 217 -2.91 -8.38 23.74
N LEU A 218 -3.67 -8.78 22.72
CA LEU A 218 -3.30 -9.82 21.76
C LEU A 218 -1.96 -9.54 21.07
N TYR A 219 -1.70 -8.28 20.70
CA TYR A 219 -0.47 -7.91 20.02
C TYR A 219 0.73 -7.99 20.96
N MET A 220 0.57 -7.48 22.20
CA MET A 220 1.61 -7.58 23.22
C MET A 220 1.98 -9.04 23.48
N GLU A 221 0.98 -9.91 23.71
CA GLU A 221 1.21 -11.32 23.94
C GLU A 221 1.92 -12.00 22.77
N ARG A 222 1.55 -11.68 21.55
CA ARG A 222 2.10 -12.31 20.34
C ARG A 222 3.56 -11.94 20.10
N TRP A 223 3.92 -10.68 20.29
CA TRP A 223 5.25 -10.20 20.01
C TRP A 223 6.27 -10.44 21.12
N PHE A 224 5.83 -10.48 22.40
CA PHE A 224 6.73 -10.45 23.52
C PHE A 224 6.64 -11.67 24.45
N THR A 225 5.76 -12.67 24.18
CA THR A 225 5.64 -13.88 25.01
C THR A 225 6.49 -15.04 24.45
N TRP A 226 7.26 -15.65 25.33
CA TRP A 226 8.02 -16.88 25.02
C TRP A 226 7.07 -18.09 24.86
N PRO A 227 7.26 -19.00 23.86
CA PRO A 227 8.30 -19.05 22.82
C PRO A 227 7.90 -18.30 21.51
N ARG A 228 6.73 -17.65 21.42
CA ARG A 228 6.22 -16.98 20.22
C ARG A 228 7.18 -15.91 19.69
N MET A 229 7.87 -15.22 20.59
CA MET A 229 8.89 -14.23 20.29
C MET A 229 9.97 -14.75 19.33
N LEU A 230 10.31 -16.03 19.31
CA LEU A 230 11.28 -16.62 18.39
C LEU A 230 10.85 -16.49 16.91
N TYR A 231 9.55 -16.54 16.65
CA TYR A 231 9.00 -16.45 15.29
C TYR A 231 8.79 -15.00 14.85
N THR A 232 8.70 -14.05 15.77
CA THR A 232 8.45 -12.64 15.47
C THR A 232 9.73 -11.81 15.37
N VAL A 233 10.77 -12.10 16.16
CA VAL A 233 12.08 -11.40 16.17
C VAL A 233 12.76 -11.30 14.79
N PRO A 234 12.68 -12.27 13.88
CA PRO A 234 13.26 -12.11 12.55
C PRO A 234 12.75 -10.87 11.79
N VAL A 235 11.49 -10.47 11.97
CA VAL A 235 10.90 -9.32 11.25
C VAL A 235 11.60 -8.00 11.59
N PRO A 236 11.72 -7.55 12.86
CA PRO A 236 12.43 -6.34 13.18
C PRO A 236 13.92 -6.38 12.80
N LEU A 237 14.57 -7.56 12.85
CA LEU A 237 15.95 -7.69 12.39
C LEU A 237 16.07 -7.47 10.88
N LEU A 238 15.15 -8.01 10.09
CA LEU A 238 15.11 -7.79 8.65
C LEU A 238 14.75 -6.35 8.31
N VAL A 239 13.86 -5.71 9.09
CA VAL A 239 13.55 -4.28 8.96
C VAL A 239 14.81 -3.43 9.21
N ALA A 240 15.59 -3.75 10.25
CA ALA A 240 16.87 -3.06 10.53
C ALA A 240 17.88 -3.26 9.40
N ALA A 241 17.96 -4.46 8.82
CA ALA A 241 18.81 -4.74 7.66
C ALA A 241 18.38 -3.95 6.41
N ALA A 242 17.07 -3.90 6.12
CA ALA A 242 16.51 -3.12 5.02
C ALA A 242 16.74 -1.61 5.22
N ALA A 243 16.58 -1.11 6.45
CA ALA A 243 16.88 0.26 6.83
C ALA A 243 18.37 0.61 6.60
N TYR A 244 19.27 -0.25 7.02
CA TYR A 244 20.70 -0.11 6.74
C TYR A 244 21.01 -0.04 5.25
N LEU A 245 20.41 -0.97 4.46
CA LEU A 245 20.60 -0.99 3.01
C LEU A 245 20.03 0.26 2.33
N LEU A 246 18.90 0.78 2.80
CA LEU A 246 18.30 2.01 2.31
C LEU A 246 19.27 3.19 2.51
N ILE A 247 19.71 3.43 3.75
CA ILE A 247 20.60 4.55 4.08
C ILE A 247 21.95 4.43 3.36
N LYS A 248 22.54 3.23 3.36
CA LYS A 248 23.80 2.96 2.64
C LYS A 248 23.64 3.18 1.13
N GLY A 249 22.53 2.72 0.53
CA GLY A 249 22.23 2.91 -0.88
C GLY A 249 22.09 4.39 -1.26
N LEU A 250 21.42 5.17 -0.41
CA LEU A 250 21.27 6.61 -0.60
C LEU A 250 22.62 7.37 -0.50
N ILE A 251 23.43 7.08 0.52
CA ILE A 251 24.74 7.70 0.71
C ILE A 251 25.69 7.36 -0.44
N GLN A 252 25.68 6.11 -0.89
CA GLN A 252 26.51 5.62 -2.00
C GLN A 252 25.92 5.96 -3.38
N ARG A 253 24.78 6.64 -3.44
CA ARG A 253 24.06 6.98 -4.68
C ARG A 253 23.82 5.77 -5.60
N ARG A 254 23.42 4.63 -5.02
CA ARG A 254 23.06 3.43 -5.77
C ARG A 254 21.63 3.57 -6.32
N GLU A 255 21.44 3.42 -7.61
CA GLU A 255 20.14 3.65 -8.24
C GLU A 255 19.06 2.65 -7.84
N ARG A 256 19.39 1.35 -7.70
CA ARG A 256 18.41 0.29 -7.43
C ARG A 256 18.16 0.07 -5.94
N THR A 257 19.20 0.19 -5.13
CA THR A 257 19.15 -0.17 -3.70
C THR A 257 18.14 0.62 -2.90
N PRO A 258 17.99 1.97 -3.05
CA PRO A 258 17.00 2.72 -2.30
C PRO A 258 15.56 2.27 -2.56
N PHE A 259 15.20 2.03 -3.82
CA PHE A 259 13.86 1.56 -4.17
C PHE A 259 13.58 0.17 -3.64
N LEU A 260 14.47 -0.79 -3.87
CA LEU A 260 14.29 -2.18 -3.40
C LEU A 260 14.28 -2.28 -1.87
N ALA A 261 15.13 -1.52 -1.19
CA ALA A 261 15.13 -1.49 0.28
C ALA A 261 13.84 -0.86 0.83
N SER A 262 13.31 0.18 0.20
CA SER A 262 12.02 0.77 0.57
C SER A 262 10.87 -0.23 0.36
N LEU A 263 10.83 -0.95 -0.77
CA LEU A 263 9.87 -2.03 -1.00
C LEU A 263 9.96 -3.11 0.09
N ALA A 264 11.19 -3.53 0.44
CA ALA A 264 11.41 -4.51 1.51
C ALA A 264 10.86 -4.02 2.86
N LEU A 265 11.00 -2.74 3.21
CA LEU A 265 10.40 -2.16 4.41
C LEU A 265 8.88 -2.29 4.41
N PHE A 266 8.21 -2.01 3.29
CA PHE A 266 6.76 -2.16 3.16
C PHE A 266 6.31 -3.62 3.27
N VAL A 267 6.99 -4.54 2.58
CA VAL A 267 6.70 -5.98 2.66
C VAL A 267 6.87 -6.49 4.09
N LEU A 268 7.95 -6.13 4.78
CA LEU A 268 8.23 -6.56 6.15
C LEU A 268 7.24 -5.95 7.14
N SER A 269 6.85 -4.69 6.96
CA SER A 269 5.80 -4.05 7.78
C SER A 269 4.45 -4.76 7.59
N PHE A 270 4.10 -5.11 6.36
CA PHE A 270 2.88 -5.85 6.05
C PHE A 270 2.89 -7.26 6.67
N ILE A 271 4.02 -7.97 6.60
CA ILE A 271 4.21 -9.26 7.28
C ILE A 271 4.04 -9.10 8.79
N GLY A 272 4.61 -8.05 9.39
CA GLY A 272 4.44 -7.74 10.81
C GLY A 272 2.98 -7.53 11.21
N ILE A 273 2.19 -6.84 10.38
CA ILE A 273 0.74 -6.67 10.56
C ILE A 273 0.04 -8.02 10.45
N GLY A 274 0.36 -8.84 9.44
CA GLY A 274 -0.21 -10.17 9.27
C GLY A 274 0.06 -11.08 10.48
N ILE A 275 1.26 -11.05 11.03
CA ILE A 275 1.61 -11.77 12.27
C ILE A 275 0.77 -11.25 13.43
N SER A 276 0.58 -9.94 13.55
CA SER A 276 -0.23 -9.33 14.62
C SER A 276 -1.69 -9.76 14.54
N PHE A 277 -2.25 -9.83 13.33
CA PHE A 277 -3.66 -10.12 13.11
C PHE A 277 -4.03 -11.59 13.21
N TYR A 278 -3.16 -12.50 12.77
CA TYR A 278 -3.49 -13.92 12.73
C TYR A 278 -4.03 -14.46 14.09
N PRO A 279 -5.11 -15.25 14.13
CA PRO A 279 -5.90 -15.80 13.02
C PRO A 279 -7.10 -14.92 12.64
N TYR A 280 -7.14 -13.65 13.04
CA TYR A 280 -8.26 -12.75 12.81
C TYR A 280 -8.15 -12.06 11.45
N ILE A 281 -9.29 -11.92 10.77
CA ILE A 281 -9.43 -11.06 9.59
C ILE A 281 -9.87 -9.65 10.02
N VAL A 282 -10.65 -9.58 11.13
CA VAL A 282 -11.01 -8.33 11.82
C VAL A 282 -10.61 -8.47 13.30
N PRO A 283 -9.41 -8.02 13.68
CA PRO A 283 -8.96 -8.11 15.06
C PRO A 283 -9.83 -7.26 16.01
N PRO A 284 -10.00 -7.68 17.25
CA PRO A 284 -9.66 -8.97 17.85
C PRO A 284 -10.81 -9.99 17.79
N THR A 285 -11.90 -9.72 17.05
CA THR A 285 -13.20 -10.36 17.23
C THR A 285 -13.56 -11.40 16.16
N LEU A 286 -13.19 -11.18 14.89
CA LEU A 286 -13.65 -12.03 13.79
C LEU A 286 -12.47 -12.81 13.18
N THR A 287 -12.49 -14.12 13.32
CA THR A 287 -11.45 -14.98 12.74
C THR A 287 -11.64 -15.18 11.23
N ILE A 288 -10.59 -15.64 10.56
CA ILE A 288 -10.62 -15.98 9.13
C ILE A 288 -11.71 -17.04 8.87
N SER A 289 -11.78 -18.08 9.69
CA SER A 289 -12.76 -19.17 9.52
C SER A 289 -14.21 -18.70 9.78
N ASP A 290 -14.43 -17.81 10.76
CA ASP A 290 -15.78 -17.31 11.08
C ASP A 290 -16.34 -16.38 10.00
N ALA A 291 -15.45 -15.70 9.26
CA ALA A 291 -15.81 -14.74 8.23
C ALA A 291 -15.98 -15.36 6.84
N ALA A 292 -15.47 -16.58 6.64
CA ALA A 292 -15.40 -17.23 5.35
C ALA A 292 -16.78 -17.59 4.80
N ALA A 293 -16.91 -17.52 3.47
CA ALA A 293 -18.04 -18.09 2.73
C ALA A 293 -18.01 -19.64 2.80
N PRO A 294 -19.10 -20.33 2.48
CA PRO A 294 -19.13 -21.80 2.45
C PRO A 294 -18.06 -22.38 1.51
N ASP A 295 -17.53 -23.57 1.87
CA ASP A 295 -16.44 -24.24 1.15
C ASP A 295 -16.74 -24.48 -0.34
N GLU A 296 -18.01 -24.74 -0.69
CA GLU A 296 -18.42 -24.91 -2.07
C GLU A 296 -18.20 -23.64 -2.90
N SER A 297 -18.49 -22.46 -2.33
CA SER A 297 -18.26 -21.16 -2.95
C SER A 297 -16.78 -20.85 -3.04
N LEU A 298 -16.03 -21.11 -1.96
CA LEU A 298 -14.58 -20.92 -1.92
C LEU A 298 -13.87 -21.79 -2.96
N GLY A 299 -14.26 -23.06 -3.06
CA GLY A 299 -13.70 -24.00 -4.04
C GLY A 299 -13.99 -23.57 -5.48
N PHE A 300 -15.22 -23.15 -5.78
CA PHE A 300 -15.60 -22.66 -7.10
C PHE A 300 -14.79 -21.42 -7.51
N LEU A 301 -14.70 -20.43 -6.62
CA LEU A 301 -13.94 -19.20 -6.87
C LEU A 301 -12.44 -19.49 -7.03
N LEU A 302 -11.91 -20.49 -6.30
CA LEU A 302 -10.47 -20.84 -6.36
C LEU A 302 -10.07 -21.34 -7.74
N ILE A 303 -10.95 -22.04 -8.46
CA ILE A 303 -10.71 -22.48 -9.85
C ILE A 303 -10.41 -21.26 -10.74
N GLY A 304 -11.21 -20.20 -10.62
CA GLY A 304 -10.98 -18.95 -11.35
C GLY A 304 -9.68 -18.26 -10.92
N ALA A 305 -9.41 -18.18 -9.62
CA ALA A 305 -8.23 -17.53 -9.08
C ALA A 305 -6.93 -18.22 -9.51
N VAL A 306 -6.88 -19.56 -9.51
CA VAL A 306 -5.68 -20.33 -9.93
C VAL A 306 -5.34 -20.09 -11.40
N VAL A 307 -6.30 -19.74 -12.23
CA VAL A 307 -6.07 -19.41 -13.65
C VAL A 307 -5.75 -17.93 -13.81
N LEU A 308 -6.58 -17.04 -13.26
CA LEU A 308 -6.50 -15.61 -13.52
C LEU A 308 -5.31 -14.93 -12.82
N VAL A 309 -5.04 -15.27 -11.55
CA VAL A 309 -3.95 -14.64 -10.79
C VAL A 309 -2.57 -14.87 -11.45
N PRO A 310 -2.18 -16.11 -11.86
CA PRO A 310 -0.95 -16.32 -12.61
C PRO A 310 -0.90 -15.54 -13.94
N ILE A 311 -2.00 -15.45 -14.69
CA ILE A 311 -2.06 -14.69 -15.95
C ILE A 311 -1.79 -13.21 -15.68
N ILE A 312 -2.43 -12.63 -14.66
CA ILE A 312 -2.22 -11.23 -14.25
C ILE A 312 -0.77 -11.00 -13.83
N LEU A 313 -0.18 -11.91 -13.04
CA LEU A 313 1.22 -11.80 -12.61
C LEU A 313 2.20 -11.85 -13.78
N VAL A 314 1.98 -12.76 -14.75
CA VAL A 314 2.81 -12.86 -15.96
C VAL A 314 2.68 -11.58 -16.79
N TYR A 315 1.47 -11.09 -17.01
CA TYR A 315 1.23 -9.83 -17.73
C TYR A 315 1.90 -8.64 -17.05
N THR A 316 1.71 -8.51 -15.73
CA THR A 316 2.33 -7.46 -14.94
C THR A 316 3.85 -7.53 -15.02
N GLY A 317 4.43 -8.71 -14.81
CA GLY A 317 5.87 -8.91 -14.93
C GLY A 317 6.40 -8.57 -16.34
N TYR A 318 5.66 -8.93 -17.39
CA TYR A 318 5.98 -8.58 -18.76
C TYR A 318 5.95 -7.07 -19.01
N ALA A 319 4.91 -6.37 -18.52
CA ALA A 319 4.81 -4.92 -18.61
C ALA A 319 6.02 -4.22 -17.94
N TYR A 320 6.37 -4.61 -16.72
CA TYR A 320 7.55 -4.07 -16.04
C TYR A 320 8.87 -4.40 -16.76
N TRP A 321 8.97 -5.56 -17.38
CA TRP A 321 10.14 -5.94 -18.18
C TRP A 321 10.27 -5.11 -19.47
N VAL A 322 9.16 -4.86 -20.17
CA VAL A 322 9.14 -4.02 -21.39
C VAL A 322 9.55 -2.58 -21.04
N PHE A 323 9.01 -2.00 -19.98
CA PHE A 323 9.27 -0.62 -19.59
C PHE A 323 10.39 -0.46 -18.55
N ARG A 324 11.36 -1.39 -18.48
CA ARG A 324 12.41 -1.38 -17.45
C ARG A 324 13.47 -0.28 -17.57
N GLY A 325 13.57 0.39 -18.73
CA GLY A 325 14.59 1.41 -19.02
C GLY A 325 14.38 2.72 -18.27
N LYS A 326 15.32 3.66 -18.46
CA LYS A 326 15.18 5.05 -18.05
C LYS A 326 14.13 5.74 -18.93
N VAL A 327 13.38 6.69 -18.36
CA VAL A 327 12.36 7.44 -19.07
C VAL A 327 13.03 8.53 -19.92
N GLY A 328 12.81 8.48 -21.23
CA GLY A 328 13.28 9.49 -22.18
C GLY A 328 12.52 10.82 -22.06
N SER A 329 12.95 11.78 -22.90
CA SER A 329 12.25 13.08 -23.06
C SER A 329 11.01 12.97 -23.97
N GLU A 330 10.86 11.89 -24.72
CA GLU A 330 9.70 11.65 -25.58
C GLU A 330 8.50 11.23 -24.72
N GLY A 331 7.34 11.85 -25.00
CA GLY A 331 6.10 11.53 -24.27
C GLY A 331 5.62 10.12 -24.57
N TYR A 332 4.86 9.55 -23.63
CA TYR A 332 4.06 8.36 -23.86
C TYR A 332 2.87 8.76 -24.75
N HIS A 333 2.91 8.32 -26.01
CA HIS A 333 1.85 8.54 -27.01
C HIS A 333 1.29 7.21 -27.47
#